data_0a7f20f6b3c7d1c4a264c163531fe8f5
#
_entry.id   0a7f20f6b3c7d1c4a264c163531fe8f5
#
_cell.length_a   1.000
_cell.length_b   1.000
_cell.length_c   1.000
_cell.angle_alpha   90.00
_cell.angle_beta   90.00
_cell.angle_gamma   90.00
#
_symmetry.space_group_name_H-M   'P 1'
#
loop_
_entity.id
_entity.type
_entity.pdbx_description
1 polymer ?
#
loop_
_entity_poly.entity_id
_entity_poly.type
_entity_poly.pdbx_seq_one_letter_code
_entity_poly.pdbx_strand_id
1 'polypeptide(L)'
;NSGLSALIIEKTKIKKNQEEKEYDALWISSLCDSLLRGKPDIEVVELKDRINSLEWIIEVSNKPLIVDLDSGGSIEHWKYSLRTLYKLGISAVVIEDKTGKKVNSLFQNGKLQEQDTISNFCEKIQLGKHYIEQLNI
;
A
#
# COMPACT_ATOMS: atom_id res chain seq x y z
N ASN A 1 0.77 -7.12 8.55
CA ASN A 1 1.89 -6.32 8.06
C ASN A 1 3.20 -6.66 8.80
N SER A 2 3.60 -7.93 8.80
CA SER A 2 4.86 -8.39 9.38
C SER A 2 5.37 -9.60 8.59
N GLY A 3 6.67 -9.91 8.68
CA GLY A 3 7.23 -11.11 8.07
C GLY A 3 6.52 -12.39 8.51
N LEU A 4 6.13 -12.49 9.80
CA LEU A 4 5.39 -13.64 10.30
C LEU A 4 4.01 -13.78 9.62
N SER A 5 3.23 -12.71 9.52
CA SER A 5 1.91 -12.76 8.87
C SER A 5 2.03 -13.07 7.37
N ALA A 6 3.06 -12.55 6.71
CA ALA A 6 3.35 -12.87 5.32
C ALA A 6 3.71 -14.34 5.14
N LEU A 7 4.58 -14.89 6.00
CA LEU A 7 4.95 -16.31 5.98
C LEU A 7 3.74 -17.23 6.18
N ILE A 8 2.83 -16.87 7.10
CA ILE A 8 1.58 -17.62 7.31
C ILE A 8 0.75 -17.66 6.02
N ILE A 9 0.55 -16.50 5.38
CA ILE A 9 -0.24 -16.41 4.14
C ILE A 9 0.47 -17.16 3.00
N GLU A 10 1.78 -17.02 2.87
CA GLU A 10 2.60 -17.73 1.88
C GLU A 10 2.42 -19.26 1.96
N LYS A 11 2.34 -19.80 3.18
CA LYS A 11 2.19 -21.24 3.44
C LYS A 11 0.74 -21.70 3.53
N THR A 12 -0.23 -20.77 3.55
CA THR A 12 -1.65 -21.14 3.69
C THR A 12 -2.20 -21.63 2.37
N LYS A 13 -2.63 -22.89 2.37
CA LYS A 13 -3.31 -23.53 1.25
C LYS A 13 -4.57 -24.21 1.75
N ILE A 14 -5.62 -24.17 0.96
CA ILE A 14 -6.88 -24.88 1.23
C ILE A 14 -7.20 -25.81 0.07
N LYS A 15 -7.75 -26.99 0.40
CA LYS A 15 -8.29 -27.91 -0.60
C LYS A 15 -9.81 -27.81 -0.63
N LYS A 16 -10.36 -27.51 -1.81
CA LYS A 16 -11.79 -27.50 -2.07
C LYS A 16 -12.08 -28.22 -3.37
N ASN A 17 -12.94 -29.23 -3.32
CA ASN A 17 -13.32 -30.04 -4.51
C ASN A 17 -12.11 -30.61 -5.28
N GLN A 18 -11.10 -31.11 -4.58
CA GLN A 18 -9.84 -31.62 -5.13
C GLN A 18 -8.91 -30.56 -5.75
N GLU A 19 -9.28 -29.31 -5.76
CA GLU A 19 -8.41 -28.20 -6.16
C GLU A 19 -7.70 -27.58 -4.93
N GLU A 20 -6.41 -27.33 -5.06
CA GLU A 20 -5.65 -26.55 -4.09
C GLU A 20 -5.77 -25.08 -4.44
N LYS A 21 -6.09 -24.25 -3.45
CA LYS A 21 -6.19 -22.79 -3.58
C LYS A 21 -5.29 -22.12 -2.57
N GLU A 22 -4.68 -21.03 -2.97
CA GLU A 22 -3.85 -20.18 -2.14
C GLU A 22 -4.17 -18.71 -2.40
N TYR A 23 -3.59 -17.82 -1.63
CA TYR A 23 -3.70 -16.38 -1.88
C TYR A 23 -2.85 -15.98 -3.09
N ASP A 24 -3.39 -15.12 -3.95
CA ASP A 24 -2.70 -14.64 -5.17
C ASP A 24 -1.70 -13.52 -4.87
N ALA A 25 -1.93 -12.74 -3.83
CA ALA A 25 -1.12 -11.59 -3.46
C ALA A 25 -1.21 -11.28 -1.95
N LEU A 26 -0.32 -10.44 -1.47
CA LEU A 26 -0.33 -9.88 -0.12
C LEU A 26 -0.77 -8.41 -0.17
N TRP A 27 -1.75 -8.05 0.67
CA TRP A 27 -2.19 -6.67 0.88
C TRP A 27 -1.45 -6.06 2.07
N ILE A 28 -0.75 -4.96 1.84
CA ILE A 28 -0.02 -4.22 2.86
C ILE A 28 -0.79 -2.95 3.20
N SER A 29 -1.60 -3.04 4.24
CA SER A 29 -2.50 -1.98 4.68
C SER A 29 -1.78 -0.89 5.48
N SER A 30 -2.05 0.38 5.18
CA SER A 30 -1.58 1.54 5.95
C SER A 30 -2.15 1.55 7.36
N LEU A 31 -3.43 1.20 7.51
CA LEU A 31 -4.11 1.06 8.80
C LEU A 31 -3.41 0.03 9.69
N CYS A 32 -3.19 -1.19 9.18
CA CYS A 32 -2.54 -2.24 9.96
C CYS A 32 -1.10 -1.87 10.33
N ASP A 33 -0.40 -1.18 9.45
CA ASP A 33 0.97 -0.74 9.69
C ASP A 33 1.03 0.34 10.79
N SER A 34 0.08 1.26 10.81
CA SER A 34 -0.08 2.25 11.87
C SER A 34 -0.40 1.60 13.21
N LEU A 35 -1.37 0.68 13.24
CA LEU A 35 -1.79 -0.02 14.46
C LEU A 35 -0.66 -0.85 15.08
N LEU A 36 0.13 -1.57 14.28
CA LEU A 36 1.27 -2.34 14.76
C LEU A 36 2.34 -1.47 15.45
N ARG A 37 2.39 -0.17 15.12
CA ARG A 37 3.28 0.81 15.73
C ARG A 37 2.61 1.61 16.86
N GLY A 38 1.38 1.27 17.25
CA GLY A 38 0.61 2.02 18.25
C GLY A 38 0.29 3.45 17.82
N LYS A 39 0.17 3.69 16.52
CA LYS A 39 -0.10 5.01 15.94
C LYS A 39 -1.50 5.09 15.35
N PRO A 40 -2.12 6.28 15.35
CA PRO A 40 -3.39 6.48 14.65
C PRO A 40 -3.17 6.40 13.13
N ASP A 41 -4.23 5.98 12.43
CA ASP A 41 -4.24 5.89 10.96
C ASP A 41 -4.56 7.26 10.33
N ILE A 42 -3.59 8.15 10.35
CA ILE A 42 -3.67 9.55 9.88
C ILE A 42 -2.44 9.97 9.05
N GLU A 43 -1.82 9.03 8.36
CA GLU A 43 -0.58 9.23 7.57
C GLU A 43 0.63 9.66 8.42
N VAL A 44 0.65 9.33 9.71
CA VAL A 44 1.77 9.63 10.61
C VAL A 44 2.93 8.64 10.45
N VAL A 45 2.68 7.49 9.85
CA VAL A 45 3.71 6.50 9.51
C VAL A 45 4.15 6.75 8.07
N GLU A 46 5.34 7.30 7.93
CA GLU A 46 5.88 7.65 6.63
C GLU A 46 6.29 6.40 5.82
N LEU A 47 6.34 6.54 4.49
CA LEU A 47 6.77 5.45 3.60
C LEU A 47 8.14 4.90 3.99
N LYS A 48 9.07 5.75 4.39
CA LYS A 48 10.42 5.34 4.85
C LYS A 48 10.36 4.34 6.01
N ASP A 49 9.47 4.58 6.98
CA ASP A 49 9.30 3.67 8.12
C ASP A 49 8.67 2.34 7.71
N ARG A 50 7.84 2.38 6.67
CA ARG A 50 7.15 1.21 6.13
C ARG A 50 8.07 0.31 5.30
N ILE A 51 9.10 0.88 4.66
CA ILE A 51 10.07 0.13 3.84
C ILE A 51 10.70 -1.00 4.64
N ASN A 52 11.14 -0.77 5.87
CA ASN A 52 11.72 -1.82 6.70
C ASN A 52 10.78 -3.01 6.90
N SER A 53 9.47 -2.75 7.07
CA SER A 53 8.47 -3.82 7.19
C SER A 53 8.27 -4.56 5.86
N LEU A 54 8.33 -3.84 4.73
CA LEU A 54 8.23 -4.42 3.40
C LEU A 54 9.42 -5.36 3.11
N GLU A 55 10.64 -4.97 3.47
CA GLU A 55 11.83 -5.80 3.30
C GLU A 55 11.68 -7.15 4.02
N TRP A 56 11.22 -7.17 5.27
CA TRP A 56 10.98 -8.43 5.99
C TRP A 56 9.88 -9.29 5.36
N ILE A 57 8.90 -8.68 4.72
CA ILE A 57 7.83 -9.40 4.02
C ILE A 57 8.39 -10.02 2.73
N ILE A 58 9.17 -9.26 1.98
CA ILE A 58 9.82 -9.70 0.74
C ILE A 58 10.77 -10.88 0.98
N GLU A 59 11.48 -10.90 2.10
CA GLU A 59 12.38 -12.00 2.46
C GLU A 59 11.67 -13.34 2.64
N VAL A 60 10.40 -13.35 3.04
CA VAL A 60 9.67 -14.58 3.43
C VAL A 60 8.54 -14.94 2.46
N SER A 61 8.24 -14.12 1.46
CA SER A 61 7.17 -14.35 0.51
C SER A 61 7.58 -13.95 -0.90
N ASN A 62 7.23 -14.79 -1.88
CA ASN A 62 7.37 -14.52 -3.30
C ASN A 62 6.06 -14.05 -3.95
N LYS A 63 4.99 -13.92 -3.17
CA LYS A 63 3.71 -13.45 -3.69
C LYS A 63 3.77 -11.98 -4.08
N PRO A 64 3.04 -11.56 -5.13
CA PRO A 64 2.89 -10.17 -5.48
C PRO A 64 2.45 -9.32 -4.28
N LEU A 65 3.06 -8.15 -4.09
CA LEU A 65 2.71 -7.22 -3.02
C LEU A 65 1.89 -6.07 -3.57
N ILE A 66 0.75 -5.80 -2.94
CA ILE A 66 -0.12 -4.65 -3.19
C ILE A 66 -0.01 -3.73 -1.98
N VAL A 67 0.52 -2.54 -2.17
CA VAL A 67 0.79 -1.60 -1.07
C VAL A 67 -0.23 -0.47 -1.09
N ASP A 68 -0.95 -0.30 0.02
CA ASP A 68 -1.79 0.85 0.29
C ASP A 68 -0.89 2.04 0.68
N LEU A 69 -0.95 3.12 -0.08
CA LEU A 69 -0.16 4.33 0.09
C LEU A 69 -0.96 5.53 0.58
N ASP A 70 -2.14 5.29 1.15
CA ASP A 70 -3.01 6.37 1.60
C ASP A 70 -3.33 7.35 0.46
N SER A 71 -3.04 8.65 0.62
CA SER A 71 -3.16 9.63 -0.47
C SER A 71 -2.09 9.49 -1.57
N GLY A 72 -1.05 8.71 -1.34
CA GLY A 72 0.15 8.64 -2.19
C GLY A 72 1.11 9.83 -2.00
N GLY A 73 0.87 10.70 -1.01
CA GLY A 73 1.67 11.88 -0.72
C GLY A 73 1.51 13.02 -1.74
N SER A 74 2.36 14.04 -1.67
CA SER A 74 2.35 15.15 -2.62
C SER A 74 2.81 14.71 -4.01
N ILE A 75 2.34 15.41 -5.04
CA ILE A 75 2.63 15.08 -6.44
C ILE A 75 4.12 15.18 -6.78
N GLU A 76 4.85 16.07 -6.10
CA GLU A 76 6.29 16.25 -6.27
C GLU A 76 7.09 15.03 -5.78
N HIS A 77 6.58 14.35 -4.74
CA HIS A 77 7.23 13.16 -4.18
C HIS A 77 6.75 11.87 -4.83
N TRP A 78 5.63 11.89 -5.54
CA TRP A 78 4.96 10.72 -6.08
C TRP A 78 5.87 9.83 -6.91
N LYS A 79 6.62 10.41 -7.85
CA LYS A 79 7.58 9.67 -8.68
C LYS A 79 8.68 8.97 -7.88
N TYR A 80 9.15 9.60 -6.81
CA TYR A 80 10.22 9.03 -5.97
C TYR A 80 9.71 7.86 -5.14
N SER A 81 8.49 7.97 -4.62
CA SER A 81 7.80 6.88 -3.92
C SER A 81 7.61 5.69 -4.85
N LEU A 82 7.08 5.88 -6.04
CA LEU A 82 6.90 4.83 -7.05
C LEU A 82 8.23 4.18 -7.43
N ARG A 83 9.27 4.98 -7.68
CA ARG A 83 10.61 4.45 -7.99
C ARG A 83 11.17 3.57 -6.87
N THR A 84 10.99 4.00 -5.62
CA THR A 84 11.45 3.23 -4.45
C THR A 84 10.72 1.89 -4.35
N LEU A 85 9.39 1.91 -4.46
CA LEU A 85 8.56 0.71 -4.40
C LEU A 85 8.84 -0.23 -5.58
N TYR A 86 9.05 0.31 -6.78
CA TYR A 86 9.47 -0.47 -7.93
C TYR A 86 10.78 -1.23 -7.67
N LYS A 87 11.79 -0.54 -7.14
CA LYS A 87 13.09 -1.18 -6.80
C LYS A 87 12.97 -2.28 -5.75
N LEU A 88 11.97 -2.20 -4.89
CA LEU A 88 11.63 -3.23 -3.91
C LEU A 88 10.81 -4.40 -4.52
N GLY A 89 10.45 -4.32 -5.80
CA GLY A 89 9.66 -5.35 -6.47
C GLY A 89 8.17 -5.31 -6.12
N ILE A 90 7.64 -4.17 -5.66
CA ILE A 90 6.21 -4.03 -5.37
C ILE A 90 5.41 -4.09 -6.66
N SER A 91 4.38 -4.94 -6.67
CA SER A 91 3.60 -5.27 -7.88
C SER A 91 2.50 -4.27 -8.18
N ALA A 92 1.90 -3.68 -7.15
CA ALA A 92 0.85 -2.68 -7.29
C ALA A 92 0.80 -1.73 -6.10
N VAL A 93 0.29 -0.53 -6.33
CA VAL A 93 -0.02 0.45 -5.29
C VAL A 93 -1.48 0.86 -5.37
N VAL A 94 -2.07 1.14 -4.22
CA VAL A 94 -3.41 1.70 -4.11
C VAL A 94 -3.30 3.06 -3.46
N ILE A 95 -3.95 4.06 -4.04
CA ILE A 95 -4.06 5.41 -3.48
C ILE A 95 -5.51 5.81 -3.37
N GLU A 96 -5.81 6.60 -2.34
CA GLU A 96 -7.14 7.13 -2.09
C GLU A 96 -7.30 8.52 -2.71
N ASP A 97 -8.48 8.82 -3.22
CA ASP A 97 -8.88 10.12 -3.78
C ASP A 97 -9.23 11.14 -2.70
N LYS A 98 -8.43 11.18 -1.65
CA LYS A 98 -8.65 12.10 -0.53
C LYS A 98 -7.78 13.35 -0.64
N THR A 99 -8.29 14.45 -0.12
CA THR A 99 -7.57 15.69 0.05
C THR A 99 -7.53 16.11 1.52
N GLY A 100 -6.65 17.05 1.85
CA GLY A 100 -6.48 17.51 3.24
C GLY A 100 -5.85 16.44 4.15
N LYS A 101 -6.09 16.58 5.45
CA LYS A 101 -5.59 15.64 6.45
C LYS A 101 -6.42 14.36 6.46
N LYS A 102 -5.77 13.21 6.51
CA LYS A 102 -6.46 11.92 6.66
C LYS A 102 -7.27 11.89 7.95
N VAL A 103 -8.54 11.56 7.84
CA VAL A 103 -9.40 11.24 8.99
C VAL A 103 -9.13 9.82 9.40
N ASN A 104 -8.95 9.57 10.71
CA ASN A 104 -8.66 8.25 11.24
C ASN A 104 -9.75 7.25 10.84
N SER A 105 -9.38 6.17 10.17
CA SER A 105 -10.30 5.16 9.64
C SER A 105 -11.13 4.46 10.73
N LEU A 106 -10.60 4.34 11.96
CA LEU A 106 -11.28 3.70 13.08
C LEU A 106 -12.10 4.65 13.96
N PHE A 107 -11.71 5.93 14.03
CA PHE A 107 -12.27 6.91 14.95
C PHE A 107 -12.59 8.21 14.24
N GLN A 108 -13.58 8.18 13.38
CA GLN A 108 -13.95 9.34 12.55
C GLN A 108 -14.56 10.50 13.34
N ASN A 109 -15.13 10.26 14.53
CA ASN A 109 -15.76 11.28 15.38
C ASN A 109 -16.73 12.21 14.62
N GLY A 110 -17.49 11.67 13.66
CA GLY A 110 -18.41 12.43 12.81
C GLY A 110 -17.76 13.31 11.73
N LYS A 111 -16.44 13.25 11.57
CA LYS A 111 -15.75 13.93 10.47
C LYS A 111 -15.75 13.03 9.23
N LEU A 112 -16.11 13.60 8.10
CA LEU A 112 -16.00 12.94 6.80
C LEU A 112 -14.63 13.27 6.19
N GLN A 113 -14.06 12.29 5.48
CA GLN A 113 -12.88 12.52 4.67
C GLN A 113 -13.26 13.37 3.46
N GLU A 114 -12.52 14.44 3.22
CA GLU A 114 -12.68 15.24 1.99
C GLU A 114 -12.11 14.46 0.81
N GLN A 115 -12.88 14.44 -0.29
CA GLN A 115 -12.44 13.82 -1.53
C GLN A 115 -11.83 14.87 -2.46
N ASP A 116 -10.83 14.44 -3.23
CA ASP A 116 -10.26 15.24 -4.30
C ASP A 116 -11.22 15.31 -5.51
N THR A 117 -10.99 16.25 -6.38
CA THR A 117 -11.72 16.30 -7.65
C THR A 117 -11.29 15.13 -8.54
N ILE A 118 -12.23 14.63 -9.35
CA ILE A 118 -11.93 13.56 -10.33
C ILE A 118 -10.75 13.99 -11.23
N SER A 119 -10.74 15.26 -11.66
CA SER A 119 -9.69 15.79 -12.54
C SER A 119 -8.31 15.70 -11.91
N ASN A 120 -8.14 16.20 -10.67
CA ASN A 120 -6.85 16.18 -9.97
C ASN A 120 -6.38 14.76 -9.68
N PHE A 121 -7.30 13.91 -9.25
CA PHE A 121 -6.95 12.52 -8.95
C PHE A 121 -6.56 11.74 -10.20
N CYS A 122 -7.26 11.94 -11.32
CA CYS A 122 -6.89 11.38 -12.62
C CYS A 122 -5.52 11.87 -13.09
N GLU A 123 -5.20 13.15 -12.92
CA GLU A 123 -3.87 13.69 -13.24
C GLU A 123 -2.78 13.00 -12.44
N LYS A 124 -2.97 12.81 -11.14
CA LYS A 124 -2.03 12.09 -10.27
C LYS A 124 -1.81 10.65 -10.73
N ILE A 125 -2.88 9.94 -11.10
CA ILE A 125 -2.79 8.56 -11.65
C ILE A 125 -2.02 8.56 -12.98
N GLN A 126 -2.33 9.49 -13.89
CA GLN A 126 -1.66 9.59 -15.19
C GLN A 126 -0.17 9.84 -15.04
N LEU A 127 0.23 10.76 -14.17
CA LEU A 127 1.63 11.01 -13.86
C LEU A 127 2.32 9.77 -13.31
N GLY A 128 1.67 9.05 -12.39
CA GLY A 128 2.19 7.79 -11.86
C GLY A 128 2.42 6.75 -12.94
N LYS A 129 1.44 6.55 -13.83
CA LYS A 129 1.56 5.63 -14.98
C LYS A 129 2.73 6.03 -15.90
N HIS A 130 2.81 7.30 -16.26
CA HIS A 130 3.89 7.82 -17.10
C HIS A 130 5.28 7.55 -16.49
N TYR A 131 5.45 7.75 -15.18
CA TYR A 131 6.71 7.43 -14.50
C TYR A 131 7.04 5.95 -14.51
N ILE A 132 6.06 5.08 -14.31
CA ILE A 132 6.25 3.63 -14.37
C ILE A 132 6.70 3.22 -15.79
N GLU A 133 6.06 3.75 -16.83
CA GLU A 133 6.43 3.51 -18.22
C GLU A 133 7.88 3.97 -18.54
N GLN A 134 8.31 5.11 -17.99
CA GLN A 134 9.70 5.59 -18.13
C GLN A 134 10.74 4.70 -17.43
N LEU A 135 10.36 3.92 -16.46
CA LEU A 135 11.25 2.97 -15.78
C LEU A 135 11.50 1.70 -16.61
N ASN A 136 10.95 1.61 -17.84
CA ASN A 136 11.04 0.46 -18.75
C ASN A 136 10.51 -0.85 -18.12
N ILE A 137 9.35 -0.76 -17.53
CA ILE A 137 8.65 -1.90 -16.94
C ILE A 137 7.58 -2.41 -17.92
#